data_06bdfff0c82916165f077e1539514ab5
#
_entry.id   06bdfff0c82916165f077e1539514ab5
#
_cell.length_a   1.000
_cell.length_b   1.000
_cell.length_c   1.000
_cell.angle_alpha   90.00
_cell.angle_beta   90.00
_cell.angle_gamma   90.00
#
_symmetry.space_group_name_H-M   'P 1'
#
loop_
_entity.id
_entity.type
_entity.pdbx_description
1 polymer ?
#
loop_
_entity_poly.entity_id
_entity_poly.type
_entity_poly.pdbx_seq_one_letter_code
_entity_poly.pdbx_strand_id
1 'polypeptide(L)'
;MPVLPSRRQLPSVPLETGEFTEVVLRGRLSDPAGVGRLTSKVETFVGHRVGASRWIMLTDRRLLVLAPFPREGDWFDVVFDRREVSATRGVKHGDVITVELSTPRGRQTLRVPARLRTEVARLIRALRR
;
A
#
# COMPACT_ATOMS: atom_id res chain seq x y z
N MET A 1 -26.77 8.60 -13.25
CA MET A 1 -25.61 9.23 -13.84
C MET A 1 -24.36 8.46 -13.46
N PRO A 2 -23.63 8.00 -14.46
CA PRO A 2 -22.41 7.30 -14.13
C PRO A 2 -21.45 8.29 -13.50
N VAL A 3 -21.11 8.01 -12.31
CA VAL A 3 -20.12 8.80 -11.62
C VAL A 3 -18.77 8.31 -12.08
N LEU A 4 -17.96 9.22 -12.57
CA LEU A 4 -16.58 8.88 -12.88
C LEU A 4 -15.97 8.31 -11.63
N PRO A 5 -15.22 7.20 -11.73
CA PRO A 5 -14.56 6.66 -10.56
C PRO A 5 -13.71 7.75 -9.94
N SER A 6 -14.09 8.15 -8.74
CA SER A 6 -13.29 9.14 -8.05
C SER A 6 -11.97 8.48 -7.67
N ARG A 7 -10.95 9.29 -7.46
CA ARG A 7 -9.68 8.78 -6.97
C ARG A 7 -9.82 8.06 -5.64
N ARG A 8 -10.98 8.22 -5.00
CA ARG A 8 -11.27 7.60 -3.71
C ARG A 8 -11.93 6.25 -3.85
N GLN A 9 -12.39 5.91 -5.04
CA GLN A 9 -13.02 4.64 -5.26
C GLN A 9 -11.99 3.58 -5.60
N LEU A 10 -12.05 2.51 -4.84
CA LEU A 10 -11.20 1.37 -5.11
C LEU A 10 -11.66 0.71 -6.40
N PRO A 11 -10.75 0.45 -7.34
CA PRO A 11 -11.11 -0.33 -8.52
C PRO A 11 -11.50 -1.75 -8.12
N SER A 12 -12.19 -2.41 -9.01
CA SER A 12 -12.58 -3.79 -8.81
C SER A 12 -11.32 -4.66 -8.89
N VAL A 13 -10.87 -5.15 -7.77
CA VAL A 13 -9.61 -5.90 -7.66
C VAL A 13 -9.89 -7.39 -7.69
N PRO A 14 -9.14 -8.16 -8.49
CA PRO A 14 -9.32 -9.61 -8.50
C PRO A 14 -8.80 -10.23 -7.21
N LEU A 15 -9.69 -10.82 -6.45
CA LEU A 15 -9.36 -11.54 -5.23
C LEU A 15 -9.54 -13.03 -5.45
N GLU A 16 -8.88 -13.81 -4.62
CA GLU A 16 -9.05 -15.26 -4.65
C GLU A 16 -10.41 -15.66 -4.10
N THR A 17 -10.86 -16.85 -4.44
CA THR A 17 -12.13 -17.35 -3.94
C THR A 17 -12.11 -17.38 -2.41
N GLY A 18 -13.09 -16.75 -1.81
CA GLY A 18 -13.20 -16.69 -0.35
C GLY A 18 -12.34 -15.65 0.32
N GLU A 19 -11.50 -14.96 -0.44
CA GLU A 19 -10.68 -13.87 0.10
C GLU A 19 -11.53 -12.63 0.28
N PHE A 20 -11.35 -11.94 1.40
CA PHE A 20 -12.07 -10.69 1.65
C PHE A 20 -11.13 -9.60 2.15
N THR A 21 -11.47 -8.37 1.87
CA THR A 21 -10.68 -7.21 2.23
C THR A 21 -11.02 -6.75 3.65
N GLU A 22 -9.98 -6.54 4.46
CA GLU A 22 -10.15 -6.04 5.82
C GLU A 22 -9.86 -4.57 5.94
N VAL A 23 -8.83 -4.10 5.23
CA VAL A 23 -8.42 -2.70 5.29
C VAL A 23 -8.07 -2.22 3.90
N VAL A 24 -8.53 -1.02 3.58
CA VAL A 24 -8.18 -0.35 2.33
C VAL A 24 -7.74 1.05 2.67
N LEU A 25 -6.60 1.44 2.15
CA LEU A 25 -6.14 2.82 2.30
C LEU A 25 -5.32 3.25 1.10
N ARG A 26 -5.06 4.52 1.03
CA ARG A 26 -4.16 5.08 0.04
C ARG A 26 -2.96 5.68 0.75
N GLY A 27 -1.79 5.42 0.21
CA GLY A 27 -0.58 5.95 0.80
C GLY A 27 0.58 5.86 -0.15
N ARG A 28 1.68 6.43 0.28
CA ARG A 28 2.91 6.42 -0.49
C ARG A 28 3.86 5.44 0.17
N LEU A 29 4.25 4.44 -0.58
CA LEU A 29 5.17 3.44 -0.09
C LEU A 29 6.56 3.74 -0.61
N SER A 30 7.50 3.83 0.30
CA SER A 30 8.89 3.99 -0.06
C SER A 30 9.66 2.72 0.32
N ASP A 31 10.57 2.36 -0.54
CA ASP A 31 11.45 1.23 -0.31
C ASP A 31 12.81 1.77 0.12
N PRO A 32 13.10 1.81 1.42
CA PRO A 32 14.34 2.40 1.89
C PRO A 32 15.55 1.54 1.64
N ALA A 33 15.35 0.28 1.36
CA ALA A 33 16.48 -0.65 1.29
C ALA A 33 17.19 -0.65 -0.05
N GLY A 34 16.76 0.17 -0.97
CA GLY A 34 17.34 0.18 -2.29
C GLY A 34 17.16 -1.13 -3.02
N VAL A 35 16.17 -1.90 -2.61
CA VAL A 35 15.84 -3.15 -3.26
C VAL A 35 15.41 -2.82 -4.68
N GLY A 36 15.99 -3.50 -5.63
CA GLY A 36 15.71 -3.21 -7.00
C GLY A 36 16.25 -1.86 -7.42
N ARG A 37 17.54 -1.66 -7.28
CA ARG A 37 18.17 -0.40 -7.67
C ARG A 37 17.86 -0.02 -9.11
N LEU A 38 17.75 -1.00 -9.97
CA LEU A 38 17.37 -0.76 -11.34
C LEU A 38 15.93 -0.26 -11.41
N THR A 39 15.09 -0.91 -10.65
CA THR A 39 13.70 -0.48 -10.52
C THR A 39 13.65 0.91 -9.90
N SER A 40 14.53 1.17 -8.97
CA SER A 40 14.62 2.46 -8.32
C SER A 40 14.97 3.56 -9.32
N LYS A 41 15.83 3.27 -10.30
CA LYS A 41 16.12 4.25 -11.34
C LYS A 41 14.93 4.50 -12.24
N VAL A 42 14.25 3.46 -12.62
CA VAL A 42 13.03 3.58 -13.41
C VAL A 42 11.97 4.31 -12.58
N GLU A 43 11.84 3.95 -11.35
CA GLU A 43 10.94 4.61 -10.44
C GLU A 43 11.30 6.06 -10.22
N THR A 44 12.58 6.38 -10.16
CA THR A 44 13.00 7.77 -10.00
C THR A 44 12.72 8.57 -11.25
N PHE A 45 12.77 7.94 -12.38
CA PHE A 45 12.43 8.59 -13.64
C PHE A 45 10.95 8.86 -13.74
N VAL A 46 10.18 7.89 -13.34
CA VAL A 46 8.74 8.02 -13.14
C VAL A 46 8.50 8.55 -11.74
N GLY A 47 9.53 8.74 -11.02
CA GLY A 47 9.54 8.74 -9.57
C GLY A 47 8.85 9.89 -8.94
N HIS A 48 8.85 10.95 -9.59
CA HIS A 48 8.04 12.04 -9.09
C HIS A 48 6.57 11.71 -9.15
N ARG A 49 6.25 10.71 -9.94
CA ARG A 49 4.92 10.13 -9.96
C ARG A 49 4.79 9.03 -8.96
N VAL A 50 5.90 8.42 -8.64
CA VAL A 50 5.92 7.35 -7.64
C VAL A 50 5.64 7.89 -6.28
N GLY A 51 5.95 9.16 -6.06
CA GLY A 51 5.45 9.80 -4.88
C GLY A 51 3.92 9.82 -4.83
N ALA A 52 3.25 9.42 -5.90
CA ALA A 52 1.81 9.38 -5.91
C ALA A 52 1.28 8.26 -5.03
N SER A 53 0.10 8.47 -4.48
CA SER A 53 -0.54 7.47 -3.63
C SER A 53 -0.90 6.24 -4.43
N ARG A 54 -0.80 5.11 -3.79
CA ARG A 54 -1.24 3.84 -4.32
C ARG A 54 -2.30 3.26 -3.40
N TRP A 55 -3.16 2.47 -3.97
CA TRP A 55 -4.09 1.70 -3.16
C TRP A 55 -3.34 0.57 -2.47
N ILE A 56 -3.60 0.42 -1.19
CA ILE A 56 -3.02 -0.64 -0.38
C ILE A 56 -4.18 -1.36 0.27
N MET A 57 -4.23 -2.66 0.09
CA MET A 57 -5.30 -3.49 0.59
C MET A 57 -4.74 -4.59 1.46
N LEU A 58 -5.30 -4.73 2.64
CA LEU A 58 -5.04 -5.89 3.47
C LEU A 58 -6.25 -6.81 3.38
N THR A 59 -6.04 -8.01 2.92
CA THR A 59 -7.07 -9.04 2.94
C THR A 59 -6.79 -10.00 4.10
N ASP A 60 -7.65 -10.98 4.26
CA ASP A 60 -7.42 -12.03 5.24
C ASP A 60 -6.19 -12.87 4.92
N ARG A 61 -5.65 -12.78 3.71
CA ARG A 61 -4.53 -13.62 3.25
C ARG A 61 -3.29 -12.85 2.83
N ARG A 62 -3.47 -11.64 2.30
CA ARG A 62 -2.39 -10.93 1.62
C ARG A 62 -2.40 -9.45 1.92
N LEU A 63 -1.23 -8.84 1.81
CA LEU A 63 -1.10 -7.40 1.71
C LEU A 63 -0.83 -7.08 0.24
N LEU A 64 -1.72 -6.32 -0.37
CA LEU A 64 -1.67 -6.01 -1.78
C LEU A 64 -1.33 -4.53 -1.96
N VAL A 65 -0.29 -4.26 -2.74
CA VAL A 65 0.03 -2.91 -3.17
C VAL A 65 -0.31 -2.85 -4.64
N LEU A 66 -1.31 -2.06 -4.99
CA LEU A 66 -1.74 -1.96 -6.37
C LEU A 66 -0.76 -1.16 -7.20
N ALA A 67 -0.71 -1.46 -8.48
CA ALA A 67 0.09 -0.69 -9.40
C ALA A 67 -0.42 0.75 -9.44
N PRO A 68 0.44 1.73 -9.77
CA PRO A 68 0.00 3.13 -9.84
C PRO A 68 -1.17 3.34 -10.79
N PHE A 69 -1.21 2.56 -11.85
CA PHE A 69 -2.29 2.61 -12.83
C PHE A 69 -2.78 1.18 -13.04
N PRO A 70 -3.57 0.64 -12.07
CA PRO A 70 -3.98 -0.75 -12.16
C PRO A 70 -4.89 -0.99 -13.35
N ARG A 71 -4.62 -2.07 -14.05
CA ARG A 71 -5.40 -2.45 -15.22
C ARG A 71 -5.36 -3.96 -15.36
N GLU A 72 -6.23 -4.47 -16.20
CA GLU A 72 -6.32 -5.89 -16.43
C GLU A 72 -4.95 -6.46 -16.81
N GLY A 73 -4.55 -7.50 -16.12
CA GLY A 73 -3.25 -8.13 -16.34
C GLY A 73 -2.10 -7.50 -15.57
N ASP A 74 -2.33 -6.35 -14.92
CA ASP A 74 -1.27 -5.65 -14.21
C ASP A 74 -1.87 -4.92 -13.01
N TRP A 75 -2.43 -5.69 -12.09
CA TRP A 75 -3.12 -5.12 -10.94
C TRP A 75 -2.18 -4.75 -9.82
N PHE A 76 -1.19 -5.60 -9.54
CA PHE A 76 -0.42 -5.48 -8.33
C PHE A 76 1.04 -5.15 -8.62
N ASP A 77 1.55 -4.19 -7.87
CA ASP A 77 2.97 -3.90 -7.88
C ASP A 77 3.69 -4.88 -6.97
N VAL A 78 3.11 -5.13 -5.80
CA VAL A 78 3.69 -6.05 -4.83
C VAL A 78 2.57 -6.81 -4.14
N VAL A 79 2.82 -8.08 -3.89
CA VAL A 79 1.94 -8.94 -3.11
C VAL A 79 2.76 -9.63 -2.04
N PHE A 80 2.33 -9.46 -0.78
CA PHE A 80 2.99 -10.12 0.34
C PHE A 80 2.02 -11.08 1.03
N ASP A 81 2.52 -12.22 1.46
CA ASP A 81 1.76 -13.06 2.37
C ASP A 81 1.56 -12.29 3.67
N ARG A 82 0.33 -12.21 4.13
CA ARG A 82 0.00 -11.45 5.34
C ARG A 82 0.83 -11.88 6.54
N ARG A 83 1.12 -13.17 6.66
CA ARG A 83 1.88 -13.72 7.78
C ARG A 83 3.34 -13.26 7.80
N GLU A 84 3.83 -12.78 6.68
CA GLU A 84 5.22 -12.34 6.56
C GLU A 84 5.38 -10.85 6.72
N VAL A 85 4.30 -10.14 7.01
CA VAL A 85 4.32 -8.69 7.14
C VAL A 85 3.92 -8.29 8.55
N SER A 86 4.64 -7.35 9.12
CA SER A 86 4.26 -6.72 10.38
C SER A 86 4.31 -5.22 10.23
N ALA A 87 3.56 -4.52 11.07
CA ALA A 87 3.45 -3.08 10.97
C ALA A 87 3.53 -2.44 12.36
N THR A 88 4.25 -1.32 12.42
CA THR A 88 4.30 -0.50 13.62
C THR A 88 4.10 0.96 13.22
N ARG A 89 3.58 1.74 14.15
CA ARG A 89 3.39 3.16 13.89
C ARG A 89 4.74 3.87 13.92
N GLY A 90 4.99 4.64 12.89
CA GLY A 90 6.15 5.52 12.84
C GLY A 90 5.82 6.91 13.32
N VAL A 91 6.66 7.85 12.97
CA VAL A 91 6.53 9.23 13.39
C VAL A 91 5.41 9.92 12.58
N LYS A 92 4.66 10.77 13.25
CA LYS A 92 3.66 11.61 12.60
C LYS A 92 4.30 12.96 12.25
N HIS A 93 4.18 13.36 11.01
CA HIS A 93 4.65 14.64 10.53
C HIS A 93 3.50 15.43 9.94
N GLY A 94 3.01 16.43 10.69
CA GLY A 94 1.91 17.26 10.22
C GLY A 94 0.69 16.40 9.87
N ASP A 95 0.30 16.44 8.63
CA ASP A 95 -0.88 15.71 8.14
C ASP A 95 -0.56 14.32 7.64
N VAL A 96 0.64 13.83 7.90
CA VAL A 96 1.08 12.54 7.40
C VAL A 96 1.42 11.62 8.56
N ILE A 97 0.85 10.42 8.54
CA ILE A 97 1.17 9.36 9.48
C ILE A 97 2.10 8.39 8.76
N THR A 98 3.19 8.00 9.42
CA THR A 98 4.06 6.99 8.87
C THR A 98 3.79 5.65 9.54
N VAL A 99 3.87 4.59 8.75
CA VAL A 99 3.74 3.22 9.21
C VAL A 99 5.00 2.49 8.74
N GLU A 100 5.69 1.87 9.68
CA GLU A 100 6.85 1.07 9.33
C GLU A 100 6.40 -0.36 9.10
N LEU A 101 6.64 -0.84 7.89
CA LEU A 101 6.32 -2.20 7.51
C LEU A 101 7.59 -3.04 7.47
N SER A 102 7.53 -4.20 8.09
CA SER A 102 8.58 -5.20 7.96
C SER A 102 8.06 -6.27 7.01
N THR A 103 8.75 -6.46 5.90
CA THR A 103 8.31 -7.36 4.83
C THR A 103 9.46 -8.28 4.42
N PRO A 104 9.19 -9.32 3.64
CA PRO A 104 10.27 -10.15 3.09
C PRO A 104 11.27 -9.38 2.23
N ARG A 105 10.88 -8.21 1.75
CA ARG A 105 11.78 -7.35 0.96
C ARG A 105 12.52 -6.34 1.82
N GLY A 106 12.36 -6.40 3.13
CA GLY A 106 12.98 -5.47 4.05
C GLY A 106 11.99 -4.48 4.65
N ARG A 107 12.53 -3.47 5.28
CA ARG A 107 11.70 -2.43 5.88
C ARG A 107 11.23 -1.46 4.81
N GLN A 108 9.98 -1.09 4.92
CA GLN A 108 9.39 -0.10 4.03
C GLN A 108 8.61 0.90 4.87
N THR A 109 8.59 2.12 4.43
CA THR A 109 7.83 3.17 5.10
C THR A 109 6.62 3.52 4.26
N LEU A 110 5.47 3.44 4.90
CA LEU A 110 4.21 3.81 4.29
C LEU A 110 3.79 5.16 4.85
N ARG A 111 3.55 6.14 3.98
CA ARG A 111 3.07 7.46 4.37
C ARG A 111 1.62 7.59 3.98
N VAL A 112 0.80 7.88 4.97
CA VAL A 112 -0.66 7.93 4.81
C VAL A 112 -1.18 9.27 5.30
N PRO A 113 -2.12 9.89 4.57
CA PRO A 113 -2.74 11.12 5.07
C PRO A 113 -3.41 10.88 6.41
N ALA A 114 -3.30 11.86 7.30
CA ALA A 114 -3.85 11.73 8.65
C ALA A 114 -5.37 11.52 8.67
N ARG A 115 -6.06 11.92 7.62
CA ARG A 115 -7.50 11.68 7.53
C ARG A 115 -7.84 10.18 7.47
N LEU A 116 -6.86 9.34 7.16
CA LEU A 116 -7.03 7.89 7.11
C LEU A 116 -6.52 7.21 8.37
N ARG A 117 -6.44 7.94 9.47
CA ARG A 117 -5.90 7.40 10.72
C ARG A 117 -6.64 6.17 11.23
N THR A 118 -7.94 6.08 10.97
CA THR A 118 -8.72 4.91 11.39
C THR A 118 -8.26 3.66 10.63
N GLU A 119 -8.05 3.81 9.34
CA GLU A 119 -7.57 2.72 8.49
C GLU A 119 -6.15 2.32 8.87
N VAL A 120 -5.32 3.31 9.21
CA VAL A 120 -3.96 3.06 9.69
C VAL A 120 -3.99 2.25 10.98
N ALA A 121 -4.85 2.63 11.92
CA ALA A 121 -4.97 1.91 13.19
C ALA A 121 -5.41 0.46 12.96
N ARG A 122 -6.34 0.26 12.04
CA ARG A 122 -6.78 -1.09 11.70
C ARG A 122 -5.66 -1.91 11.08
N LEU A 123 -4.90 -1.31 10.18
CA LEU A 123 -3.78 -1.98 9.54
C LEU A 123 -2.75 -2.42 10.56
N ILE A 124 -2.36 -1.52 11.45
CA ILE A 124 -1.37 -1.82 12.47
C ILE A 124 -1.88 -2.91 13.40
N ARG A 125 -3.13 -2.82 13.81
CA ARG A 125 -3.71 -3.83 14.69
C ARG A 125 -3.72 -5.20 14.04
N ALA A 126 -4.08 -5.25 12.76
CA ALA A 126 -4.17 -6.50 12.03
C ALA A 126 -2.79 -7.14 11.79
N LEU A 127 -1.76 -6.31 11.62
CA LEU A 127 -0.41 -6.78 11.31
C LEU A 127 0.53 -6.74 12.52
N ARG A 128 0.03 -6.44 13.68
CA ARG A 128 0.84 -6.41 14.90
C ARG A 128 1.27 -7.82 15.27
N ARG A 129 2.51 -7.92 15.67
CA ARG A 129 3.05 -9.18 16.18
C ARG A 129 3.64 -8.99 17.57
#